data_728b568f4a741fd21136a69d6f2e61cd
#
_entry.id   728b568f4a741fd21136a69d6f2e61cd
#
_cell.length_a   1.000
_cell.length_b   1.000
_cell.length_c   1.000
_cell.angle_alpha   90.00
_cell.angle_beta   90.00
_cell.angle_gamma   90.00
#
_symmetry.space_group_name_H-M   'P 1'
#
loop_
_entity.id
_entity.type
_entity.pdbx_description
1 polymer ?
#
loop_
_entity_poly.entity_id
_entity_poly.type
_entity_poly.pdbx_seq_one_letter_code
_entity_poly.pdbx_strand_id
1 'polypeptide(L)'
;MAIAIDGPAASGKSSTARAVARELGFRHVDSGSLYRAATAARLRKDSDASTWTEDSVIDAARSVSLSPVDDGFVPLLNGRPIENEMRGDAVTHRVSLVAKMPRVREWVNAQVRDAGHDYDVVVDGRDIGTVVFPEAALKVFLIADPEERARRRVRERTGREPTAEETFDETARILLRDELDATQSVKAADAVKIDTTGLTQPEQVAKIVELARANLPKAAVSG
;
A
#
# COMPACT_ATOMS: atom_id res chain seq x y z
N MET A 1 11.77 12.43 -6.77
CA MET A 1 10.38 12.64 -7.27
C MET A 1 9.45 11.56 -6.72
N ALA A 2 8.13 11.82 -6.67
CA ALA A 2 7.16 10.83 -6.19
C ALA A 2 6.01 10.65 -7.19
N ILE A 3 5.58 9.39 -7.35
CA ILE A 3 4.34 8.99 -8.02
C ILE A 3 3.45 8.33 -6.96
N ALA A 4 2.24 8.85 -6.77
CA ALA A 4 1.28 8.34 -5.80
C ALA A 4 0.26 7.41 -6.48
N ILE A 5 0.08 6.21 -5.96
CA ILE A 5 -0.92 5.23 -6.42
C ILE A 5 -1.84 4.86 -5.26
N ASP A 6 -3.01 5.49 -5.21
CA ASP A 6 -4.01 5.26 -4.17
C ASP A 6 -5.17 4.40 -4.68
N GLY A 7 -6.00 3.93 -3.76
CA GLY A 7 -7.23 3.19 -4.08
C GLY A 7 -7.62 2.17 -3.01
N PRO A 8 -8.79 1.51 -3.14
CA PRO A 8 -9.33 0.58 -2.14
C PRO A 8 -8.51 -0.71 -1.99
N ALA A 9 -8.87 -1.54 -1.01
CA ALA A 9 -8.22 -2.82 -0.77
C ALA A 9 -8.30 -3.74 -2.01
N ALA A 10 -7.24 -4.51 -2.28
CA ALA A 10 -7.16 -5.48 -3.38
C ALA A 10 -7.43 -4.92 -4.80
N SER A 11 -7.27 -3.60 -5.04
CA SER A 11 -7.38 -3.01 -6.37
C SER A 11 -6.14 -3.24 -7.27
N GLY A 12 -5.14 -4.00 -6.80
CA GLY A 12 -3.92 -4.28 -7.53
C GLY A 12 -2.81 -3.24 -7.35
N LYS A 13 -2.97 -2.27 -6.42
CA LYS A 13 -2.02 -1.17 -6.25
C LYS A 13 -0.57 -1.60 -6.09
N SER A 14 -0.29 -2.44 -5.10
CA SER A 14 1.10 -2.76 -4.71
C SER A 14 1.83 -3.53 -5.82
N SER A 15 1.17 -4.49 -6.47
CA SER A 15 1.77 -5.20 -7.61
C SER A 15 1.99 -4.29 -8.82
N THR A 16 1.02 -3.39 -9.09
CA THR A 16 1.13 -2.41 -10.18
C THR A 16 2.18 -1.35 -9.85
N ALA A 17 2.20 -0.79 -8.64
CA ALA A 17 3.19 0.20 -8.20
C ALA A 17 4.62 -0.33 -8.30
N ARG A 18 4.85 -1.57 -7.84
CA ARG A 18 6.15 -2.22 -7.95
C ARG A 18 6.59 -2.39 -9.42
N ALA A 19 5.69 -2.80 -10.29
CA ALA A 19 6.01 -2.96 -11.71
C ALA A 19 6.25 -1.61 -12.40
N VAL A 20 5.47 -0.57 -12.09
CA VAL A 20 5.68 0.80 -12.57
C VAL A 20 7.02 1.35 -12.09
N ALA A 21 7.37 1.14 -10.82
CA ALA A 21 8.66 1.56 -10.27
C ALA A 21 9.82 0.94 -11.04
N ARG A 22 9.76 -0.37 -11.33
CA ARG A 22 10.78 -1.08 -12.10
C ARG A 22 10.91 -0.54 -13.52
N GLU A 23 9.79 -0.28 -14.21
CA GLU A 23 9.78 0.26 -15.58
C GLU A 23 10.33 1.70 -15.68
N LEU A 24 10.26 2.45 -14.59
CA LEU A 24 10.73 3.83 -14.52
C LEU A 24 12.12 3.96 -13.89
N GLY A 25 12.72 2.88 -13.36
CA GLY A 25 13.96 2.95 -12.59
C GLY A 25 13.79 3.60 -11.20
N PHE A 26 12.54 3.67 -10.69
CA PHE A 26 12.20 4.23 -9.38
C PHE A 26 12.17 3.12 -8.32
N ARG A 27 12.14 3.50 -7.05
CA ARG A 27 11.96 2.56 -5.95
C ARG A 27 10.51 2.47 -5.50
N HIS A 28 10.03 1.25 -5.23
CA HIS A 28 8.68 1.03 -4.74
C HIS A 28 8.61 1.17 -3.21
N VAL A 29 7.59 1.87 -2.70
CA VAL A 29 7.27 1.98 -1.28
C VAL A 29 5.82 1.54 -1.04
N ASP A 30 5.62 0.42 -0.36
CA ASP A 30 4.30 -0.01 0.15
C ASP A 30 4.06 0.60 1.53
N SER A 31 3.30 1.69 1.60
CA SER A 31 2.98 2.35 2.88
C SER A 31 2.19 1.44 3.82
N GLY A 32 1.36 0.56 3.27
CA GLY A 32 0.59 -0.44 4.02
C GLY A 32 1.48 -1.44 4.76
N SER A 33 2.67 -1.72 4.24
CA SER A 33 3.64 -2.62 4.88
C SER A 33 4.15 -2.07 6.22
N LEU A 34 4.30 -0.75 6.36
CA LEU A 34 4.71 -0.11 7.63
C LEU A 34 3.62 -0.23 8.71
N TYR A 35 2.34 -0.04 8.36
CA TYR A 35 1.25 -0.30 9.31
C TYR A 35 1.22 -1.75 9.75
N ARG A 36 1.46 -2.69 8.85
CA ARG A 36 1.55 -4.11 9.16
C ARG A 36 2.76 -4.43 10.04
N ALA A 37 3.91 -3.82 9.79
CA ALA A 37 5.10 -3.98 10.60
C ALA A 37 4.90 -3.43 12.03
N ALA A 38 4.30 -2.25 12.18
CA ALA A 38 3.94 -1.71 13.48
C ALA A 38 2.95 -2.61 14.23
N THR A 39 1.96 -3.16 13.53
CA THR A 39 1.00 -4.13 14.09
C THR A 39 1.71 -5.41 14.54
N ALA A 40 2.59 -5.98 13.73
CA ALA A 40 3.38 -7.17 14.09
C ALA A 40 4.27 -6.90 15.30
N ALA A 41 4.96 -5.75 15.34
CA ALA A 41 5.79 -5.34 16.46
C ALA A 41 4.99 -5.24 17.76
N ARG A 42 3.76 -4.70 17.69
CA ARG A 42 2.87 -4.60 18.87
C ARG A 42 2.32 -5.96 19.29
N LEU A 43 1.94 -6.82 18.33
CA LEU A 43 1.48 -8.19 18.58
C LEU A 43 2.52 -9.03 19.34
N ARG A 44 3.81 -8.88 19.03
CA ARG A 44 4.88 -9.57 19.77
C ARG A 44 4.98 -9.17 21.23
N LYS A 45 4.55 -7.96 21.57
CA LYS A 45 4.55 -7.46 22.96
C LYS A 45 3.27 -7.82 23.72
N ASP A 46 2.15 -7.81 23.00
CA ASP A 46 0.84 -8.06 23.59
C ASP A 46 -0.16 -8.50 22.50
N SER A 47 -0.75 -9.67 22.67
CA SER A 47 -1.71 -10.24 21.70
C SER A 47 -3.14 -9.71 21.84
N ASP A 48 -3.47 -9.07 22.96
CA ASP A 48 -4.79 -8.50 23.22
C ASP A 48 -4.90 -7.09 22.64
N ALA A 49 -5.51 -6.99 21.45
CA ALA A 49 -5.66 -5.70 20.76
C ALA A 49 -6.64 -4.73 21.47
N SER A 50 -7.45 -5.21 22.43
CA SER A 50 -8.37 -4.34 23.19
C SER A 50 -7.63 -3.40 24.15
N THR A 51 -6.38 -3.74 24.51
CA THR A 51 -5.51 -2.96 25.39
C THR A 51 -4.62 -1.96 24.63
N TRP A 52 -4.63 -1.97 23.30
CA TRP A 52 -3.69 -1.18 22.51
C TRP A 52 -4.05 0.30 22.50
N THR A 53 -3.08 1.11 22.91
CA THR A 53 -3.12 2.58 22.79
C THR A 53 -2.15 3.03 21.70
N GLU A 54 -2.32 4.26 21.19
CA GLU A 54 -1.37 4.85 20.23
C GLU A 54 0.07 4.83 20.77
N ASP A 55 0.28 5.19 22.03
CA ASP A 55 1.60 5.17 22.66
C ASP A 55 2.21 3.77 22.65
N SER A 56 1.42 2.75 22.98
CA SER A 56 1.90 1.37 23.02
C SER A 56 2.27 0.83 21.63
N VAL A 57 1.55 1.27 20.57
CA VAL A 57 1.86 0.93 19.18
C VAL A 57 3.10 1.68 18.70
N ILE A 58 3.20 2.98 18.97
CA ILE A 58 4.39 3.79 18.62
C ILE A 58 5.65 3.26 19.31
N ASP A 59 5.58 2.91 20.58
CA ASP A 59 6.70 2.30 21.30
C ASP A 59 7.15 0.96 20.70
N ALA A 60 6.21 0.17 20.21
CA ALA A 60 6.56 -1.04 19.46
C ALA A 60 7.16 -0.72 18.09
N ALA A 61 6.60 0.28 17.38
CA ALA A 61 7.03 0.70 16.06
C ALA A 61 8.45 1.30 16.03
N ARG A 62 9.00 1.77 17.17
CA ARG A 62 10.42 2.22 17.26
C ARG A 62 11.43 1.15 16.88
N SER A 63 11.05 -0.12 16.93
CA SER A 63 11.88 -1.24 16.50
C SER A 63 11.75 -1.57 15.01
N VAL A 64 10.88 -0.86 14.30
CA VAL A 64 10.67 -1.00 12.86
C VAL A 64 11.48 0.07 12.12
N SER A 65 12.18 -0.35 11.07
CA SER A 65 12.85 0.54 10.12
C SER A 65 12.44 0.20 8.69
N LEU A 66 12.39 1.19 7.83
CA LEU A 66 12.16 1.01 6.39
C LEU A 66 13.54 0.99 5.70
N SER A 67 13.92 -0.14 5.13
CA SER A 67 15.26 -0.33 4.56
C SER A 67 15.20 -0.36 3.03
N PRO A 68 16.09 0.39 2.33
CA PRO A 68 16.18 0.32 0.88
C PRO A 68 16.71 -1.04 0.42
N VAL A 69 16.13 -1.55 -0.67
CA VAL A 69 16.56 -2.72 -1.44
C VAL A 69 16.61 -2.35 -2.92
N ASP A 70 17.07 -3.25 -3.78
CA ASP A 70 17.32 -2.94 -5.20
C ASP A 70 16.12 -2.32 -5.92
N ASP A 71 14.92 -2.87 -5.74
CA ASP A 71 13.70 -2.45 -6.44
C ASP A 71 12.68 -1.72 -5.53
N GLY A 72 13.08 -1.34 -4.30
CA GLY A 72 12.15 -0.67 -3.40
C GLY A 72 12.61 -0.58 -1.97
N PHE A 73 11.65 -0.72 -1.06
CA PHE A 73 11.87 -0.66 0.38
C PHE A 73 11.18 -1.82 1.08
N VAL A 74 11.80 -2.34 2.13
CA VAL A 74 11.23 -3.39 2.98
C VAL A 74 11.26 -2.98 4.44
N PRO A 75 10.17 -3.20 5.19
CA PRO A 75 10.19 -2.98 6.63
C PRO A 75 10.95 -4.11 7.32
N LEU A 76 11.82 -3.71 8.24
CA LEU A 76 12.56 -4.60 9.12
C LEU A 76 12.10 -4.41 10.56
N LEU A 77 11.98 -5.48 11.33
CA LEU A 77 11.74 -5.44 12.77
C LEU A 77 12.99 -5.92 13.50
N ASN A 78 13.60 -5.03 14.29
CA ASN A 78 14.90 -5.27 14.91
C ASN A 78 15.98 -5.71 13.87
N GLY A 79 15.99 -5.06 12.70
CA GLY A 79 16.93 -5.35 11.62
C GLY A 79 16.65 -6.64 10.85
N ARG A 80 15.52 -7.32 11.05
CA ARG A 80 15.18 -8.59 10.39
C ARG A 80 13.92 -8.45 9.54
N PRO A 81 13.88 -9.04 8.32
CA PRO A 81 12.68 -9.11 7.51
C PRO A 81 11.55 -9.87 8.24
N ILE A 82 10.32 -9.39 8.10
CA ILE A 82 9.13 -9.97 8.75
C ILE A 82 7.96 -10.17 7.77
N GLU A 83 8.23 -10.36 6.48
CA GLU A 83 7.19 -10.38 5.44
C GLU A 83 6.08 -11.40 5.71
N ASN A 84 6.44 -12.63 6.06
CA ASN A 84 5.46 -13.69 6.35
C ASN A 84 4.57 -13.31 7.56
N GLU A 85 5.16 -12.76 8.61
CA GLU A 85 4.43 -12.34 9.81
C GLU A 85 3.48 -11.17 9.50
N MET A 86 3.94 -10.18 8.74
CA MET A 86 3.11 -9.03 8.32
C MET A 86 1.89 -9.43 7.49
N ARG A 87 1.98 -10.53 6.74
CA ARG A 87 0.89 -11.04 5.90
C ARG A 87 0.00 -12.05 6.61
N GLY A 88 0.36 -12.48 7.81
CA GLY A 88 -0.40 -13.42 8.62
C GLY A 88 -1.77 -12.87 9.06
N ASP A 89 -2.69 -13.79 9.40
CA ASP A 89 -4.07 -13.45 9.79
C ASP A 89 -4.12 -12.56 11.02
N ALA A 90 -3.26 -12.81 12.02
CA ALA A 90 -3.20 -12.03 13.23
C ALA A 90 -2.96 -10.53 12.98
N VAL A 91 -2.05 -10.20 12.06
CA VAL A 91 -1.79 -8.82 11.63
C VAL A 91 -2.93 -8.30 10.74
N THR A 92 -3.40 -9.12 9.81
CA THR A 92 -4.44 -8.72 8.85
C THR A 92 -5.74 -8.30 9.53
N HIS A 93 -6.14 -8.97 10.61
CA HIS A 93 -7.34 -8.62 11.38
C HIS A 93 -7.20 -7.35 12.23
N ARG A 94 -5.96 -6.92 12.53
CA ARG A 94 -5.71 -5.80 13.45
C ARG A 94 -5.14 -4.55 12.80
N VAL A 95 -4.60 -4.67 11.60
CA VAL A 95 -3.94 -3.55 10.92
C VAL A 95 -4.86 -2.34 10.69
N SER A 96 -6.16 -2.56 10.45
CA SER A 96 -7.12 -1.46 10.29
C SER A 96 -7.36 -0.68 11.59
N LEU A 97 -7.26 -1.33 12.76
CA LEU A 97 -7.26 -0.64 14.05
C LEU A 97 -6.06 0.30 14.16
N VAL A 98 -4.87 -0.21 13.87
CA VAL A 98 -3.62 0.55 13.94
C VAL A 98 -3.58 1.70 12.93
N ALA A 99 -4.09 1.46 11.72
CA ALA A 99 -4.14 2.47 10.65
C ALA A 99 -5.10 3.64 10.93
N LYS A 100 -6.02 3.51 11.90
CA LYS A 100 -6.88 4.61 12.37
C LYS A 100 -6.23 5.52 13.40
N MET A 101 -5.12 5.12 13.99
CA MET A 101 -4.42 5.86 15.04
C MET A 101 -3.65 7.05 14.44
N PRO A 102 -4.00 8.33 14.74
CA PRO A 102 -3.39 9.49 14.09
C PRO A 102 -1.87 9.55 14.24
N ARG A 103 -1.33 9.30 15.43
CA ARG A 103 0.12 9.34 15.66
C ARG A 103 0.88 8.22 14.94
N VAL A 104 0.25 7.05 14.77
CA VAL A 104 0.83 5.97 13.96
C VAL A 104 0.85 6.37 12.49
N ARG A 105 -0.19 7.04 12.01
CA ARG A 105 -0.22 7.58 10.65
C ARG A 105 0.89 8.61 10.42
N GLU A 106 1.08 9.55 11.35
CA GLU A 106 2.16 10.53 11.29
C GLU A 106 3.53 9.85 11.20
N TRP A 107 3.75 8.82 12.03
CA TRP A 107 4.99 8.04 12.02
C TRP A 107 5.20 7.33 10.67
N VAL A 108 4.17 6.65 10.12
CA VAL A 108 4.26 6.01 8.79
C VAL A 108 4.54 7.03 7.71
N ASN A 109 3.81 8.15 7.71
CA ASN A 109 3.95 9.20 6.71
C ASN A 109 5.36 9.80 6.72
N ALA A 110 5.96 9.98 7.91
CA ALA A 110 7.35 10.43 8.03
C ALA A 110 8.32 9.44 7.37
N GLN A 111 8.21 8.14 7.69
CA GLN A 111 9.07 7.11 7.09
C GLN A 111 8.96 7.06 5.56
N VAL A 112 7.74 7.22 5.03
CA VAL A 112 7.50 7.21 3.58
C VAL A 112 8.05 8.48 2.92
N ARG A 113 7.92 9.65 3.56
CA ARG A 113 8.52 10.91 3.05
C ARG A 113 10.04 10.86 3.06
N ASP A 114 10.65 10.30 4.10
CA ASP A 114 12.11 10.14 4.17
C ASP A 114 12.62 9.29 2.99
N ALA A 115 11.93 8.18 2.65
CA ALA A 115 12.26 7.37 1.48
C ALA A 115 12.19 8.18 0.17
N GLY A 116 11.17 9.04 0.02
CA GLY A 116 10.99 9.90 -1.16
C GLY A 116 11.91 11.13 -1.19
N HIS A 117 12.58 11.47 -0.07
CA HIS A 117 13.60 12.51 -0.04
C HIS A 117 14.89 12.04 -0.71
N ASP A 118 15.30 10.81 -0.46
CA ASP A 118 16.58 10.28 -0.93
C ASP A 118 16.48 9.62 -2.31
N TYR A 119 15.28 9.20 -2.74
CA TYR A 119 15.06 8.43 -3.96
C TYR A 119 13.84 8.90 -4.75
N ASP A 120 13.86 8.65 -6.05
CA ASP A 120 12.66 8.70 -6.86
C ASP A 120 11.79 7.48 -6.53
N VAL A 121 10.51 7.69 -6.18
CA VAL A 121 9.65 6.65 -5.62
C VAL A 121 8.30 6.53 -6.32
N VAL A 122 7.81 5.30 -6.41
CA VAL A 122 6.40 4.99 -6.64
C VAL A 122 5.83 4.46 -5.33
N VAL A 123 4.88 5.17 -4.77
CA VAL A 123 4.32 4.87 -3.45
C VAL A 123 2.88 4.44 -3.58
N ASP A 124 2.51 3.30 -3.01
CA ASP A 124 1.11 2.91 -2.92
C ASP A 124 0.53 2.98 -1.51
N GLY A 125 -0.76 3.37 -1.45
CA GLY A 125 -1.45 3.53 -0.19
C GLY A 125 -2.94 3.83 -0.30
N ARG A 126 -3.41 4.75 0.56
CA ARG A 126 -4.80 5.21 0.60
C ARG A 126 -4.94 6.72 0.42
N ASP A 127 -3.96 7.45 0.88
CA ASP A 127 -3.92 8.91 0.96
C ASP A 127 -2.54 9.48 0.59
N ILE A 128 -1.81 8.74 -0.23
CA ILE A 128 -0.46 9.15 -0.65
C ILE A 128 -0.52 10.48 -1.39
N GLY A 129 -1.41 10.60 -2.38
CA GLY A 129 -1.57 11.80 -3.21
C GLY A 129 -2.30 12.96 -2.52
N THR A 130 -2.90 12.74 -1.32
CA THR A 130 -3.59 13.81 -0.57
C THR A 130 -2.82 14.26 0.66
N VAL A 131 -2.14 13.35 1.35
CA VAL A 131 -1.51 13.61 2.67
C VAL A 131 0.00 13.45 2.65
N VAL A 132 0.52 12.37 2.02
CA VAL A 132 1.94 12.04 2.10
C VAL A 132 2.74 12.87 1.08
N PHE A 133 2.33 12.83 -0.18
CA PHE A 133 2.92 13.58 -1.30
C PHE A 133 1.85 14.38 -2.06
N PRO A 134 1.31 15.46 -1.45
CA PRO A 134 0.31 16.30 -2.12
C PRO A 134 0.84 16.96 -3.40
N GLU A 135 2.18 17.09 -3.53
CA GLU A 135 2.87 17.62 -4.71
C GLU A 135 3.49 16.50 -5.57
N ALA A 136 2.96 15.24 -5.50
CA ALA A 136 3.46 14.16 -6.34
C ALA A 136 3.35 14.52 -7.83
N ALA A 137 4.38 14.18 -8.61
CA ALA A 137 4.45 14.47 -10.04
C ALA A 137 3.34 13.78 -10.86
N LEU A 138 2.87 12.63 -10.37
CA LEU A 138 1.68 11.96 -10.87
C LEU A 138 0.90 11.36 -9.70
N LYS A 139 -0.41 11.54 -9.72
CA LYS A 139 -1.33 10.90 -8.78
C LYS A 139 -2.30 10.03 -9.54
N VAL A 140 -2.39 8.77 -9.14
CA VAL A 140 -3.29 7.77 -9.73
C VAL A 140 -4.21 7.22 -8.64
N PHE A 141 -5.49 7.06 -8.94
CA PHE A 141 -6.44 6.41 -8.07
C PHE A 141 -7.02 5.18 -8.76
N LEU A 142 -6.58 4.00 -8.34
CA LEU A 142 -7.04 2.73 -8.91
C LEU A 142 -8.36 2.32 -8.28
N ILE A 143 -9.32 1.94 -9.11
CA ILE A 143 -10.54 1.26 -8.70
C ILE A 143 -10.70 -0.06 -9.44
N ALA A 144 -11.48 -0.97 -8.88
CA ALA A 144 -11.97 -2.16 -9.55
C ALA A 144 -13.28 -2.62 -8.89
N ASP A 145 -14.07 -3.36 -9.63
CA ASP A 145 -15.27 -4.02 -9.12
C ASP A 145 -14.96 -4.90 -7.90
N PRO A 146 -15.78 -4.87 -6.82
CA PRO A 146 -15.52 -5.63 -5.60
C PRO A 146 -15.36 -7.13 -5.80
N GLU A 147 -16.17 -7.75 -6.68
CA GLU A 147 -16.03 -9.19 -6.96
C GLU A 147 -14.72 -9.50 -7.70
N GLU A 148 -14.34 -8.65 -8.65
CA GLU A 148 -13.07 -8.82 -9.36
C GLU A 148 -11.88 -8.67 -8.39
N ARG A 149 -11.93 -7.73 -7.45
CA ARG A 149 -10.92 -7.60 -6.39
C ARG A 149 -10.87 -8.84 -5.50
N ALA A 150 -12.02 -9.42 -5.18
CA ALA A 150 -12.13 -10.65 -4.41
C ALA A 150 -11.49 -11.83 -5.17
N ARG A 151 -11.82 -12.00 -6.46
CA ARG A 151 -11.22 -13.04 -7.31
C ARG A 151 -9.70 -12.94 -7.37
N ARG A 152 -9.17 -11.73 -7.62
CA ARG A 152 -7.72 -11.48 -7.65
C ARG A 152 -7.05 -11.87 -6.34
N ARG A 153 -7.63 -11.48 -5.22
CA ARG A 153 -7.09 -11.76 -3.89
C ARG A 153 -7.11 -13.23 -3.52
N VAL A 154 -8.18 -13.95 -3.84
CA VAL A 154 -8.24 -15.40 -3.61
C VAL A 154 -7.26 -16.12 -4.51
N ARG A 155 -7.19 -15.75 -5.81
CA ARG A 155 -6.21 -16.30 -6.76
C ARG A 155 -4.77 -16.08 -6.31
N GLU A 156 -4.43 -14.88 -5.84
CA GLU A 156 -3.10 -14.55 -5.30
C GLU A 156 -2.74 -15.44 -4.09
N ARG A 157 -3.71 -15.69 -3.20
CA ARG A 157 -3.51 -16.49 -1.99
C ARG A 157 -3.43 -17.99 -2.25
N THR A 158 -4.23 -18.50 -3.18
CA THR A 158 -4.42 -19.94 -3.39
C THR A 158 -3.73 -20.51 -4.63
N GLY A 159 -3.32 -19.64 -5.57
CA GLY A 159 -2.75 -20.03 -6.87
C GLY A 159 -3.76 -20.64 -7.85
N ARG A 160 -5.08 -20.64 -7.53
CA ARG A 160 -6.15 -21.19 -8.36
C ARG A 160 -7.32 -20.22 -8.50
N GLU A 161 -8.22 -20.50 -9.44
CA GLU A 161 -9.48 -19.77 -9.54
C GLU A 161 -10.37 -20.03 -8.30
N PRO A 162 -10.99 -18.95 -7.76
CA PRO A 162 -11.90 -19.08 -6.63
C PRO A 162 -13.23 -19.72 -7.02
N THR A 163 -13.85 -20.39 -6.06
CA THR A 163 -15.26 -20.78 -6.18
C THR A 163 -16.18 -19.57 -6.03
N ALA A 164 -17.47 -19.72 -6.37
CA ALA A 164 -18.47 -18.66 -6.16
C ALA A 164 -18.60 -18.28 -4.67
N GLU A 165 -18.57 -19.27 -3.78
CA GLU A 165 -18.64 -19.08 -2.32
C GLU A 165 -17.41 -18.32 -1.79
N GLU A 166 -16.20 -18.73 -2.19
CA GLU A 166 -14.96 -18.02 -1.83
C GLU A 166 -14.96 -16.57 -2.34
N THR A 167 -15.49 -16.34 -3.55
CA THR A 167 -15.62 -14.99 -4.11
C THR A 167 -16.60 -14.15 -3.30
N PHE A 168 -17.76 -14.71 -2.95
CA PHE A 168 -18.78 -14.02 -2.16
C PHE A 168 -18.25 -13.64 -0.78
N ASP A 169 -17.63 -14.57 -0.07
CA ASP A 169 -17.08 -14.33 1.27
C ASP A 169 -15.95 -13.28 1.24
N GLU A 170 -15.06 -13.36 0.26
CA GLU A 170 -13.97 -12.41 0.15
C GLU A 170 -14.48 -11.02 -0.28
N THR A 171 -15.53 -10.96 -1.10
CA THR A 171 -16.19 -9.68 -1.46
C THR A 171 -16.74 -8.99 -0.22
N ALA A 172 -17.44 -9.72 0.65
CA ALA A 172 -17.95 -9.18 1.91
C ALA A 172 -16.84 -8.62 2.80
N ARG A 173 -15.71 -9.34 2.92
CA ARG A 173 -14.54 -8.90 3.68
C ARG A 173 -13.89 -7.64 3.09
N ILE A 174 -13.81 -7.55 1.76
CA ILE A 174 -13.27 -6.37 1.07
C ILE A 174 -14.15 -5.16 1.28
N LEU A 175 -15.48 -5.29 1.14
CA LEU A 175 -16.42 -4.20 1.34
C LEU A 175 -16.38 -3.68 2.78
N LEU A 176 -16.36 -4.57 3.77
CA LEU A 176 -16.21 -4.18 5.17
C LEU A 176 -14.91 -3.40 5.41
N ARG A 177 -13.81 -3.84 4.79
CA ARG A 177 -12.54 -3.15 4.90
C ARG A 177 -12.55 -1.79 4.22
N ASP A 178 -13.16 -1.68 3.04
CA ASP A 178 -13.29 -0.39 2.34
C ASP A 178 -14.12 0.61 3.17
N GLU A 179 -15.18 0.15 3.84
CA GLU A 179 -15.96 0.97 4.78
C GLU A 179 -15.09 1.46 5.95
N LEU A 180 -14.28 0.57 6.53
CA LEU A 180 -13.36 0.94 7.61
C LEU A 180 -12.26 1.92 7.16
N ASP A 181 -11.83 1.85 5.92
CA ASP A 181 -10.78 2.70 5.33
C ASP A 181 -11.36 3.96 4.64
N ALA A 182 -12.70 4.13 4.54
CA ALA A 182 -13.36 5.15 3.71
C ALA A 182 -12.93 6.59 4.03
N THR A 183 -12.77 6.92 5.32
CA THR A 183 -12.35 8.26 5.76
C THR A 183 -10.91 8.60 5.39
N GLN A 184 -10.10 7.58 5.06
CA GLN A 184 -8.68 7.70 4.76
C GLN A 184 -8.38 7.48 3.27
N SER A 185 -9.33 6.88 2.52
CA SER A 185 -9.16 6.56 1.11
C SER A 185 -9.84 7.60 0.22
N VAL A 186 -9.34 8.84 0.30
CA VAL A 186 -9.89 9.97 -0.45
C VAL A 186 -9.05 10.22 -1.70
N LYS A 187 -9.71 10.17 -2.86
CA LYS A 187 -9.06 10.49 -4.15
C LYS A 187 -8.62 11.95 -4.16
N ALA A 188 -7.36 12.23 -4.46
CA ALA A 188 -6.90 13.59 -4.71
C ALA A 188 -7.64 14.22 -5.91
N ALA A 189 -7.91 15.52 -5.83
CA ALA A 189 -8.71 16.22 -6.86
C ALA A 189 -8.08 16.10 -8.26
N ASP A 190 -6.75 16.14 -8.32
CA ASP A 190 -5.91 16.05 -9.52
C ASP A 190 -5.49 14.61 -9.87
N ALA A 191 -5.95 13.59 -9.11
CA ALA A 191 -5.60 12.22 -9.41
C ALA A 191 -6.35 11.66 -10.62
N VAL A 192 -5.61 11.02 -11.51
CA VAL A 192 -6.17 10.27 -12.64
C VAL A 192 -6.83 8.98 -12.10
N LYS A 193 -8.14 8.85 -12.30
CA LYS A 193 -8.86 7.64 -11.93
C LYS A 193 -8.71 6.59 -13.02
N ILE A 194 -8.29 5.39 -12.65
CA ILE A 194 -8.17 4.25 -13.56
C ILE A 194 -9.02 3.09 -13.03
N ASP A 195 -10.01 2.68 -13.81
CA ASP A 195 -10.76 1.45 -13.57
C ASP A 195 -9.97 0.27 -14.12
N THR A 196 -9.61 -0.65 -13.23
CA THR A 196 -8.80 -1.82 -13.55
C THR A 196 -9.62 -3.11 -13.65
N THR A 197 -10.94 -3.04 -13.58
CA THR A 197 -11.83 -4.22 -13.57
C THR A 197 -11.54 -5.18 -14.73
N GLY A 198 -11.49 -4.64 -15.96
CA GLY A 198 -11.22 -5.43 -17.17
C GLY A 198 -9.76 -5.41 -17.64
N LEU A 199 -8.82 -4.86 -16.84
CA LEU A 199 -7.43 -4.73 -17.26
C LEU A 199 -6.55 -5.84 -16.66
N THR A 200 -5.69 -6.38 -17.49
CA THR A 200 -4.55 -7.18 -17.04
C THR A 200 -3.52 -6.30 -16.32
N GLN A 201 -2.66 -6.90 -15.50
CA GLN A 201 -1.60 -6.14 -14.82
C GLN A 201 -0.65 -5.43 -15.81
N PRO A 202 -0.18 -6.03 -16.92
CA PRO A 202 0.64 -5.32 -17.90
C PRO A 202 -0.05 -4.09 -18.51
N GLU A 203 -1.35 -4.16 -18.79
CA GLU A 203 -2.12 -3.01 -19.30
C GLU A 203 -2.24 -1.88 -18.28
N GLN A 204 -2.44 -2.22 -17.00
CA GLN A 204 -2.44 -1.23 -15.92
C GLN A 204 -1.10 -0.52 -15.82
N VAL A 205 -0.01 -1.29 -15.84
CA VAL A 205 1.37 -0.76 -15.79
C VAL A 205 1.65 0.15 -16.98
N ALA A 206 1.36 -0.32 -18.20
CA ALA A 206 1.59 0.47 -19.42
C ALA A 206 0.88 1.83 -19.38
N LYS A 207 -0.40 1.85 -18.96
CA LYS A 207 -1.17 3.09 -18.79
C LYS A 207 -0.52 4.07 -17.81
N ILE A 208 -0.07 3.57 -16.65
CA ILE A 208 0.53 4.45 -15.62
C ILE A 208 1.91 4.92 -16.05
N VAL A 209 2.70 4.08 -16.69
CA VAL A 209 4.02 4.45 -17.24
C VAL A 209 3.88 5.51 -18.34
N GLU A 210 2.89 5.40 -19.23
CA GLU A 210 2.59 6.41 -20.23
C GLU A 210 2.25 7.77 -19.58
N LEU A 211 1.34 7.77 -18.59
CA LEU A 211 1.00 8.96 -17.83
C LEU A 211 2.22 9.54 -17.09
N ALA A 212 3.05 8.70 -16.49
CA ALA A 212 4.26 9.13 -15.81
C ALA A 212 5.23 9.82 -16.78
N ARG A 213 5.51 9.20 -17.92
CA ARG A 213 6.40 9.77 -18.95
C ARG A 213 5.90 11.10 -19.52
N ALA A 214 4.58 11.31 -19.56
CA ALA A 214 3.99 12.57 -19.99
C ALA A 214 4.11 13.69 -18.94
N ASN A 215 4.20 13.34 -17.65
CA ASN A 215 4.19 14.30 -16.53
C ASN A 215 5.58 14.49 -15.88
N LEU A 216 6.51 13.58 -16.10
CA LEU A 216 7.86 13.67 -15.55
C LEU A 216 8.78 14.50 -16.46
N PRO A 217 9.77 15.23 -15.88
CA PRO A 217 10.80 15.89 -16.66
C PRO A 217 11.56 14.90 -17.53
N LYS A 218 11.83 15.26 -18.80
CA LYS A 218 12.49 14.36 -19.78
C LYS A 218 13.85 13.80 -19.32
N ALA A 219 14.52 14.46 -18.40
CA ALA A 219 15.81 14.00 -17.84
C ALA A 219 15.67 12.81 -16.86
N ALA A 220 14.49 12.54 -16.32
CA ALA A 220 14.25 11.49 -15.31
C ALA A 220 13.94 10.10 -15.92
N VAL A 221 13.77 10.01 -17.23
CA VAL A 221 13.27 8.80 -17.94
C VAL A 221 14.38 8.13 -18.78
N SER A 222 15.61 8.63 -18.71
CA SER A 222 16.75 8.20 -19.56
C SER A 222 17.83 7.48 -18.75
N GLY A 223 17.46 6.68 -17.75
CA GLY A 223 18.37 5.85 -16.95
C GLY A 223 18.20 4.37 -17.25
#